data_bc2f237d5f8c1c282875528f3e7aa7e0
#
_entry.id   bc2f237d5f8c1c282875528f3e7aa7e0
#
_cell.length_a   1.000
_cell.length_b   1.000
_cell.length_c   1.000
_cell.angle_alpha   90.00
_cell.angle_beta   90.00
_cell.angle_gamma   90.00
#
_symmetry.space_group_name_H-M   'P 1'
#
loop_
_entity.id
_entity.type
_entity.pdbx_description
1 polymer ?
#
loop_
_entity_poly.entity_id
_entity_poly.type
_entity_poly.pdbx_seq_one_letter_code
_entity_poly.pdbx_strand_id
1 'polypeptide(L)'
;MTIDWKKEVESRKEDLLKDLFDLLRIDSVRDDSKASEDAPVGPGPKKALEAFLAIGERDGFTTKMVGNLAGHIEFAPNPDYKETLGVLGHVDVVPVGTGWETDPFEPQIINDRIYARGSSDDKGPSMAAYYALKMIKELGLPVSKRVRFIIGTDEESGWKCMDRYFQTEEMPDFGFSPDAEFPIINGEKGILSLHFELAAGESTGEFQLKNFNAGLRENMVPQDAHAEVVVPNSSEFVAAFDAYIAENPVEGTASVNEGVVVLDVVGKSAHGSTPHAGINAATYLATFLNQYEFAGQAKNFLSFAADVLHLDTDGAKLNVAFEDSVMGPLTANAGILTFAPEVGGKLVVNFRYPRGIDAKTLQTKANAVSSNYGLTVSAGKSQVPHYVSPEDPLVATLLEVYAKQTGLPAHEQYIGGGTYGRIFERGVAYGALFPDSIDTMHQANEFFALEDLFRSAAIYAEAIYELIK
;
A
#
# COMPACT_ATOMS: atom_id res chain seq x y z
N MET A 1 -19.33 7.87 -35.23
CA MET A 1 -20.25 8.51 -34.26
C MET A 1 -19.44 8.80 -32.99
N THR A 2 -19.55 10.00 -32.48
CA THR A 2 -18.92 10.29 -31.15
C THR A 2 -19.90 9.81 -30.09
N ILE A 3 -19.44 8.90 -29.21
CA ILE A 3 -20.25 8.35 -28.11
C ILE A 3 -20.21 9.35 -26.96
N ASP A 4 -21.37 9.64 -26.39
CA ASP A 4 -21.49 10.43 -25.17
C ASP A 4 -21.46 9.47 -23.95
N TRP A 5 -20.27 9.15 -23.51
CA TRP A 5 -20.08 8.20 -22.42
C TRP A 5 -20.77 8.63 -21.11
N LYS A 6 -20.84 9.92 -20.82
CA LYS A 6 -21.53 10.43 -19.63
C LYS A 6 -23.02 10.13 -19.68
N LYS A 7 -23.64 10.28 -20.86
CA LYS A 7 -25.03 9.93 -21.05
C LYS A 7 -25.28 8.43 -20.97
N GLU A 8 -24.35 7.62 -21.45
CA GLU A 8 -24.44 6.16 -21.34
C GLU A 8 -24.34 5.68 -19.88
N VAL A 9 -23.49 6.31 -19.08
CA VAL A 9 -23.43 6.05 -17.62
C VAL A 9 -24.72 6.48 -16.94
N GLU A 10 -25.22 7.69 -17.23
CA GLU A 10 -26.46 8.20 -16.63
C GLU A 10 -27.64 7.26 -16.85
N SER A 11 -27.74 6.63 -18.03
CA SER A 11 -28.80 5.67 -18.33
C SER A 11 -28.73 4.35 -17.58
N ARG A 12 -27.60 4.05 -16.92
CA ARG A 12 -27.32 2.79 -16.19
C ARG A 12 -26.99 2.99 -14.72
N LYS A 13 -27.04 4.22 -14.24
CA LYS A 13 -26.61 4.55 -12.87
C LYS A 13 -27.35 3.80 -11.77
N GLU A 14 -28.65 3.54 -11.96
CA GLU A 14 -29.45 2.82 -10.97
C GLU A 14 -29.01 1.35 -10.85
N ASP A 15 -28.77 0.70 -12.01
CA ASP A 15 -28.28 -0.67 -12.05
C ASP A 15 -26.85 -0.77 -11.48
N LEU A 16 -25.98 0.20 -11.82
CA LEU A 16 -24.62 0.28 -11.27
C LEU A 16 -24.65 0.41 -9.75
N LEU A 17 -25.44 1.34 -9.22
CA LEU A 17 -25.57 1.52 -7.77
C LEU A 17 -26.14 0.28 -7.09
N LYS A 18 -27.12 -0.38 -7.69
CA LYS A 18 -27.70 -1.61 -7.15
C LYS A 18 -26.64 -2.71 -7.04
N ASP A 19 -25.91 -2.98 -8.12
CA ASP A 19 -24.89 -4.04 -8.14
C ASP A 19 -23.73 -3.71 -7.17
N LEU A 20 -23.32 -2.44 -7.11
CA LEU A 20 -22.30 -2.00 -6.16
C LEU A 20 -22.77 -2.18 -4.71
N PHE A 21 -24.01 -1.80 -4.38
CA PHE A 21 -24.55 -1.94 -3.04
C PHE A 21 -24.66 -3.40 -2.61
N ASP A 22 -25.09 -4.28 -3.52
CA ASP A 22 -25.16 -5.72 -3.24
C ASP A 22 -23.75 -6.29 -2.96
N LEU A 23 -22.70 -5.78 -3.65
CA LEU A 23 -21.32 -6.17 -3.41
C LEU A 23 -20.75 -5.58 -2.11
N LEU A 24 -21.07 -4.31 -1.78
CA LEU A 24 -20.62 -3.64 -0.56
C LEU A 24 -21.18 -4.26 0.72
N ARG A 25 -22.37 -4.88 0.66
CA ARG A 25 -22.96 -5.61 1.80
C ARG A 25 -22.21 -6.88 2.18
N ILE A 26 -21.28 -7.31 1.38
CA ILE A 26 -20.48 -8.51 1.68
C ILE A 26 -19.25 -8.09 2.50
N ASP A 27 -19.19 -8.52 3.77
CA ASP A 27 -17.97 -8.42 4.57
C ASP A 27 -16.90 -9.33 3.95
N SER A 28 -15.97 -8.71 3.23
CA SER A 28 -14.88 -9.37 2.53
C SER A 28 -13.51 -9.09 3.14
N VAL A 29 -13.47 -8.81 4.44
CA VAL A 29 -12.23 -8.77 5.21
C VAL A 29 -11.59 -10.16 5.21
N ARG A 30 -10.29 -10.23 4.96
CA ARG A 30 -9.52 -11.47 5.06
C ARG A 30 -9.59 -12.03 6.49
N ASP A 31 -9.89 -13.32 6.61
CA ASP A 31 -9.96 -14.02 7.89
C ASP A 31 -9.22 -15.37 7.83
N ASP A 32 -7.92 -15.33 8.16
CA ASP A 32 -7.07 -16.53 8.17
C ASP A 32 -7.53 -17.56 9.21
N SER A 33 -8.30 -17.18 10.25
CA SER A 33 -8.84 -18.10 11.25
C SER A 33 -9.94 -19.00 10.69
N LYS A 34 -10.59 -18.57 9.61
CA LYS A 34 -11.62 -19.30 8.87
C LYS A 34 -11.15 -19.77 7.49
N ALA A 35 -9.84 -19.67 7.23
CA ALA A 35 -9.28 -20.14 5.98
C ALA A 35 -9.44 -21.66 5.82
N SER A 36 -9.75 -22.10 4.60
CA SER A 36 -9.92 -23.50 4.23
C SER A 36 -9.48 -23.72 2.78
N GLU A 37 -9.43 -24.97 2.33
CA GLU A 37 -9.15 -25.27 0.92
C GLU A 37 -10.20 -24.63 -0.01
N ASP A 38 -11.46 -24.57 0.43
CA ASP A 38 -12.54 -23.93 -0.32
C ASP A 38 -12.54 -22.40 -0.24
N ALA A 39 -11.96 -21.80 0.80
CA ALA A 39 -11.85 -20.36 1.01
C ALA A 39 -10.48 -20.00 1.58
N PRO A 40 -9.42 -19.95 0.75
CA PRO A 40 -8.02 -19.86 1.24
C PRO A 40 -7.66 -18.57 1.99
N VAL A 41 -8.42 -17.51 1.81
CA VAL A 41 -8.27 -16.21 2.52
C VAL A 41 -9.50 -15.87 3.39
N GLY A 42 -10.34 -16.86 3.64
CA GLY A 42 -11.58 -16.70 4.38
C GLY A 42 -12.83 -16.67 3.48
N PRO A 43 -14.02 -16.91 4.07
CA PRO A 43 -15.27 -17.05 3.30
C PRO A 43 -15.79 -15.72 2.73
N GLY A 44 -15.47 -14.57 3.35
CA GLY A 44 -15.94 -13.25 2.92
C GLY A 44 -15.40 -12.85 1.56
N PRO A 45 -14.08 -12.80 1.34
CA PRO A 45 -13.49 -12.48 0.05
C PRO A 45 -13.96 -13.42 -1.08
N LYS A 46 -14.07 -14.74 -0.80
CA LYS A 46 -14.62 -15.70 -1.76
C LYS A 46 -16.05 -15.36 -2.15
N LYS A 47 -16.93 -15.07 -1.18
CA LYS A 47 -18.32 -14.69 -1.43
C LYS A 47 -18.42 -13.42 -2.28
N ALA A 48 -17.57 -12.43 -2.06
CA ALA A 48 -17.54 -11.22 -2.85
C ALA A 48 -17.10 -11.49 -4.30
N LEU A 49 -16.11 -12.36 -4.49
CA LEU A 49 -15.68 -12.82 -5.81
C LEU A 49 -16.81 -13.56 -6.55
N GLU A 50 -17.48 -14.50 -5.89
CA GLU A 50 -18.63 -15.22 -6.44
C GLU A 50 -19.75 -14.26 -6.87
N ALA A 51 -20.04 -13.26 -6.04
CA ALA A 51 -21.06 -12.26 -6.34
C ALA A 51 -20.69 -11.42 -7.58
N PHE A 52 -19.43 -10.98 -7.69
CA PHE A 52 -18.99 -10.21 -8.84
C PHE A 52 -19.00 -11.03 -10.13
N LEU A 53 -18.51 -12.28 -10.08
CA LEU A 53 -18.56 -13.17 -11.24
C LEU A 53 -20.01 -13.47 -11.70
N ALA A 54 -20.93 -13.62 -10.75
CA ALA A 54 -22.35 -13.83 -11.05
C ALA A 54 -22.98 -12.62 -11.77
N ILE A 55 -22.55 -11.40 -11.46
CA ILE A 55 -22.95 -10.19 -12.20
C ILE A 55 -22.48 -10.29 -13.66
N GLY A 56 -21.22 -10.67 -13.89
CA GLY A 56 -20.69 -10.89 -15.24
C GLY A 56 -21.42 -11.96 -16.02
N GLU A 57 -21.74 -13.09 -15.39
CA GLU A 57 -22.49 -14.18 -16.01
C GLU A 57 -23.94 -13.75 -16.35
N ARG A 58 -24.62 -13.06 -15.43
CA ARG A 58 -25.96 -12.47 -15.68
C ARG A 58 -25.97 -11.57 -16.91
N ASP A 59 -24.92 -10.77 -17.08
CA ASP A 59 -24.79 -9.82 -18.19
C ASP A 59 -24.25 -10.46 -19.48
N GLY A 60 -24.10 -11.81 -19.48
CA GLY A 60 -23.75 -12.61 -20.66
C GLY A 60 -22.27 -12.52 -21.04
N PHE A 61 -21.38 -12.31 -20.10
CA PHE A 61 -19.95 -12.50 -20.26
C PHE A 61 -19.54 -13.94 -19.93
N THR A 62 -18.37 -14.36 -20.43
CA THR A 62 -17.74 -15.58 -19.96
C THR A 62 -17.03 -15.33 -18.65
N THR A 63 -17.28 -16.17 -17.66
CA THR A 63 -16.67 -16.04 -16.34
C THR A 63 -15.88 -17.27 -15.97
N LYS A 64 -14.83 -17.11 -15.17
CA LYS A 64 -14.04 -18.22 -14.62
C LYS A 64 -13.53 -17.87 -13.23
N MET A 65 -13.70 -18.82 -12.30
CA MET A 65 -13.05 -18.77 -11.00
C MET A 65 -11.76 -19.61 -11.01
N VAL A 66 -10.72 -19.13 -10.36
CA VAL A 66 -9.40 -19.78 -10.31
C VAL A 66 -8.98 -19.97 -8.86
N GLY A 67 -8.99 -21.22 -8.41
CA GLY A 67 -8.50 -21.64 -7.09
C GLY A 67 -9.24 -21.02 -5.91
N ASN A 68 -10.47 -20.55 -6.08
CA ASN A 68 -11.27 -19.82 -5.07
C ASN A 68 -10.57 -18.58 -4.49
N LEU A 69 -9.61 -18.03 -5.24
CA LEU A 69 -8.78 -16.88 -4.84
C LEU A 69 -8.86 -15.72 -5.84
N ALA A 70 -9.12 -16.01 -7.09
CA ALA A 70 -9.28 -14.99 -8.12
C ALA A 70 -10.26 -15.48 -9.18
N GLY A 71 -10.70 -14.57 -10.03
CA GLY A 71 -11.53 -14.92 -11.17
C GLY A 71 -11.41 -13.88 -12.27
N HIS A 72 -12.07 -14.13 -13.39
CA HIS A 72 -12.16 -13.13 -14.43
C HIS A 72 -13.51 -13.15 -15.15
N ILE A 73 -13.84 -12.00 -15.70
CA ILE A 73 -14.93 -11.78 -16.64
C ILE A 73 -14.27 -11.48 -17.99
N GLU A 74 -14.59 -12.25 -19.01
CA GLU A 74 -13.95 -12.14 -20.33
C GLU A 74 -14.92 -11.64 -21.39
N PHE A 75 -14.46 -10.67 -22.19
CA PHE A 75 -15.12 -10.16 -23.37
C PHE A 75 -14.22 -10.35 -24.60
N ALA A 76 -14.58 -11.33 -25.41
CA ALA A 76 -13.84 -11.71 -26.62
C ALA A 76 -14.82 -11.94 -27.81
N PRO A 77 -15.47 -10.89 -28.33
CA PRO A 77 -16.46 -11.04 -29.39
C PRO A 77 -15.84 -11.42 -30.74
N ASN A 78 -14.55 -11.15 -30.95
CA ASN A 78 -13.79 -11.55 -32.12
C ASN A 78 -12.85 -12.70 -31.74
N PRO A 79 -12.98 -13.90 -32.37
CA PRO A 79 -12.11 -15.03 -32.06
C PRO A 79 -10.66 -14.84 -32.55
N ASP A 80 -10.43 -13.89 -33.45
CA ASP A 80 -9.11 -13.64 -34.07
C ASP A 80 -8.31 -12.54 -33.37
N TYR A 81 -8.64 -12.20 -32.11
CA TYR A 81 -7.88 -11.20 -31.33
C TYR A 81 -6.40 -11.58 -31.24
N LYS A 82 -5.53 -10.55 -31.20
CA LYS A 82 -4.07 -10.72 -31.12
C LYS A 82 -3.52 -10.26 -29.77
N GLU A 83 -4.22 -9.36 -29.10
CA GLU A 83 -3.81 -8.78 -27.82
C GLU A 83 -4.96 -8.86 -26.81
N THR A 84 -4.60 -8.90 -25.55
CA THR A 84 -5.53 -8.87 -24.43
C THR A 84 -5.25 -7.67 -23.56
N LEU A 85 -6.28 -6.83 -23.36
CA LEU A 85 -6.31 -5.82 -22.32
C LEU A 85 -6.72 -6.47 -21.00
N GLY A 86 -5.89 -6.30 -19.96
CA GLY A 86 -6.23 -6.63 -18.57
C GLY A 86 -6.82 -5.42 -17.86
N VAL A 87 -7.93 -5.60 -17.15
CA VAL A 87 -8.38 -4.68 -16.09
C VAL A 87 -8.35 -5.47 -14.80
N LEU A 88 -7.63 -4.99 -13.80
CA LEU A 88 -7.32 -5.77 -12.60
C LEU A 88 -7.77 -5.03 -11.35
N GLY A 89 -8.85 -5.51 -10.73
CA GLY A 89 -9.40 -5.00 -9.49
C GLY A 89 -9.45 -6.04 -8.39
N HIS A 90 -9.91 -5.66 -7.20
CA HIS A 90 -10.07 -6.57 -6.08
C HIS A 90 -11.38 -6.37 -5.33
N VAL A 91 -11.75 -7.38 -4.56
CA VAL A 91 -12.99 -7.38 -3.76
C VAL A 91 -12.76 -7.63 -2.26
N ASP A 92 -11.53 -7.97 -1.86
CA ASP A 92 -11.15 -7.95 -0.45
C ASP A 92 -11.04 -6.51 0.05
N VAL A 93 -11.18 -6.34 1.35
CA VAL A 93 -11.12 -5.04 2.00
C VAL A 93 -10.33 -5.13 3.30
N VAL A 94 -9.69 -4.03 3.72
CA VAL A 94 -9.03 -3.95 5.02
C VAL A 94 -10.02 -4.06 6.18
N PRO A 95 -9.59 -4.47 7.40
CA PRO A 95 -10.41 -4.45 8.59
C PRO A 95 -11.05 -3.09 8.84
N VAL A 96 -12.29 -3.08 9.29
CA VAL A 96 -13.07 -1.84 9.46
C VAL A 96 -12.52 -0.92 10.54
N GLY A 97 -11.85 -1.45 11.57
CA GLY A 97 -11.39 -0.64 12.70
C GLY A 97 -12.53 -0.11 13.56
N THR A 98 -12.29 1.02 14.23
CA THR A 98 -13.25 1.71 15.10
C THR A 98 -13.53 3.13 14.60
N GLY A 99 -14.62 3.74 15.07
CA GLY A 99 -14.93 5.14 14.73
C GLY A 99 -15.90 5.32 13.57
N TRP A 100 -16.56 4.26 13.11
CA TRP A 100 -17.62 4.37 12.10
C TRP A 100 -18.89 4.99 12.68
N GLU A 101 -19.49 5.92 11.94
CA GLU A 101 -20.78 6.52 12.24
C GLU A 101 -21.94 5.75 11.60
N THR A 102 -21.67 4.97 10.55
CA THR A 102 -22.61 4.07 9.86
C THR A 102 -22.15 2.63 9.98
N ASP A 103 -22.99 1.66 9.64
CA ASP A 103 -22.55 0.27 9.50
C ASP A 103 -21.64 0.17 8.25
N PRO A 104 -20.38 -0.29 8.38
CA PRO A 104 -19.42 -0.34 7.28
C PRO A 104 -19.83 -1.28 6.14
N PHE A 105 -20.74 -2.24 6.38
CA PHE A 105 -21.24 -3.18 5.37
C PHE A 105 -22.73 -2.98 5.02
N GLU A 106 -23.34 -1.88 5.44
CA GLU A 106 -24.65 -1.44 4.95
C GLU A 106 -24.51 -0.09 4.26
N PRO A 107 -24.29 -0.06 2.93
CA PRO A 107 -23.97 1.15 2.20
C PRO A 107 -25.10 2.17 2.27
N GLN A 108 -24.75 3.43 2.53
CA GLN A 108 -25.68 4.54 2.65
C GLN A 108 -25.22 5.72 1.78
N ILE A 109 -26.16 6.36 1.09
CA ILE A 109 -25.89 7.63 0.42
C ILE A 109 -26.23 8.78 1.36
N ILE A 110 -25.20 9.54 1.75
CA ILE A 110 -25.34 10.74 2.58
C ILE A 110 -24.59 11.87 1.90
N ASN A 111 -25.25 12.97 1.59
CA ASN A 111 -24.67 14.14 0.92
C ASN A 111 -23.88 13.75 -0.35
N ASP A 112 -24.51 13.00 -1.24
CA ASP A 112 -23.94 12.52 -2.52
C ASP A 112 -22.67 11.67 -2.39
N ARG A 113 -22.49 10.98 -1.25
CA ARG A 113 -21.37 10.07 -0.96
C ARG A 113 -21.90 8.71 -0.54
N ILE A 114 -21.32 7.65 -1.06
CA ILE A 114 -21.58 6.27 -0.66
C ILE A 114 -20.65 5.92 0.49
N TYR A 115 -21.17 5.82 1.70
CA TYR A 115 -20.43 5.41 2.89
C TYR A 115 -20.52 3.90 3.06
N ALA A 116 -19.39 3.21 2.88
CA ALA A 116 -19.18 1.80 3.18
C ALA A 116 -17.71 1.44 3.07
N ARG A 117 -17.25 0.39 3.75
CA ARG A 117 -15.93 -0.20 3.55
C ARG A 117 -15.87 -0.83 2.15
N GLY A 118 -14.83 -0.51 1.37
CA GLY A 118 -14.67 -0.92 -0.02
C GLY A 118 -15.39 -0.02 -1.02
N SER A 119 -16.04 1.06 -0.58
CA SER A 119 -16.69 1.99 -1.51
C SER A 119 -15.69 2.73 -2.38
N SER A 120 -14.55 3.11 -1.84
CA SER A 120 -13.44 3.79 -2.53
C SER A 120 -12.31 2.83 -2.91
N ASP A 121 -12.13 1.73 -2.16
CA ASP A 121 -11.02 0.80 -2.28
C ASP A 121 -11.50 -0.66 -2.12
N ASP A 122 -11.66 -1.41 -3.18
CA ASP A 122 -11.67 -1.10 -4.63
C ASP A 122 -12.98 -1.53 -5.29
N LYS A 123 -14.03 -1.96 -4.49
CA LYS A 123 -15.32 -2.43 -5.05
C LYS A 123 -16.02 -1.37 -5.90
N GLY A 124 -15.96 -0.08 -5.47
CA GLY A 124 -16.56 1.01 -6.23
C GLY A 124 -15.87 1.26 -7.55
N PRO A 125 -14.56 1.56 -7.59
CA PRO A 125 -13.79 1.72 -8.81
C PRO A 125 -13.84 0.49 -9.74
N SER A 126 -13.71 -0.72 -9.18
CA SER A 126 -13.88 -1.96 -9.93
C SER A 126 -15.26 -2.08 -10.59
N MET A 127 -16.33 -1.70 -9.89
CA MET A 127 -17.68 -1.72 -10.46
C MET A 127 -17.83 -0.65 -11.56
N ALA A 128 -17.24 0.52 -11.41
CA ALA A 128 -17.22 1.55 -12.46
C ALA A 128 -16.53 1.05 -13.73
N ALA A 129 -15.37 0.39 -13.59
CA ALA A 129 -14.62 -0.19 -14.69
C ALA A 129 -15.36 -1.38 -15.34
N TYR A 130 -16.04 -2.20 -14.54
CA TYR A 130 -16.88 -3.28 -15.06
C TYR A 130 -18.06 -2.74 -15.88
N TYR A 131 -18.76 -1.72 -15.38
CA TYR A 131 -19.86 -1.09 -16.13
C TYR A 131 -19.38 -0.41 -17.41
N ALA A 132 -18.15 0.10 -17.43
CA ALA A 132 -17.51 0.59 -18.65
C ALA A 132 -17.41 -0.52 -19.71
N LEU A 133 -16.94 -1.70 -19.35
CA LEU A 133 -16.88 -2.86 -20.26
C LEU A 133 -18.28 -3.33 -20.68
N LYS A 134 -19.24 -3.36 -19.76
CA LYS A 134 -20.63 -3.69 -20.01
C LYS A 134 -21.26 -2.76 -21.05
N MET A 135 -21.03 -1.45 -20.93
CA MET A 135 -21.54 -0.47 -21.91
C MET A 135 -21.00 -0.72 -23.32
N ILE A 136 -19.72 -1.01 -23.47
CA ILE A 136 -19.09 -1.34 -24.77
C ILE A 136 -19.79 -2.55 -25.41
N LYS A 137 -20.03 -3.60 -24.62
CA LYS A 137 -20.73 -4.82 -25.07
C LYS A 137 -22.16 -4.55 -25.48
N GLU A 138 -22.94 -3.84 -24.64
CA GLU A 138 -24.37 -3.55 -24.90
C GLU A 138 -24.58 -2.63 -26.11
N LEU A 139 -23.66 -1.69 -26.34
CA LEU A 139 -23.68 -0.82 -27.52
C LEU A 139 -23.24 -1.55 -28.81
N GLY A 140 -22.75 -2.80 -28.68
CA GLY A 140 -22.32 -3.58 -29.84
C GLY A 140 -21.17 -2.94 -30.60
N LEU A 141 -20.24 -2.27 -29.89
CA LEU A 141 -19.16 -1.53 -30.51
C LEU A 141 -18.14 -2.49 -31.14
N PRO A 142 -17.56 -2.17 -32.30
CA PRO A 142 -16.53 -2.97 -32.92
C PRO A 142 -15.26 -2.92 -32.09
N VAL A 143 -14.73 -4.11 -31.77
CA VAL A 143 -13.49 -4.26 -30.98
C VAL A 143 -12.57 -5.28 -31.65
N SER A 144 -11.28 -5.07 -31.55
CA SER A 144 -10.25 -5.91 -32.17
C SER A 144 -9.47 -6.75 -31.14
N LYS A 145 -9.55 -6.42 -29.84
CA LYS A 145 -8.82 -7.07 -28.77
C LYS A 145 -9.75 -7.76 -27.77
N ARG A 146 -9.24 -8.75 -27.07
CA ARG A 146 -9.90 -9.35 -25.90
C ARG A 146 -9.76 -8.44 -24.70
N VAL A 147 -10.79 -8.38 -23.86
CA VAL A 147 -10.68 -7.80 -22.51
C VAL A 147 -10.83 -8.91 -21.48
N ARG A 148 -9.96 -8.92 -20.52
CA ARG A 148 -10.05 -9.78 -19.34
C ARG A 148 -10.09 -8.92 -18.08
N PHE A 149 -11.27 -8.83 -17.47
CA PHE A 149 -11.47 -8.16 -16.20
C PHE A 149 -11.17 -9.16 -15.08
N ILE A 150 -10.03 -9.01 -14.43
CA ILE A 150 -9.50 -9.93 -13.40
C ILE A 150 -9.86 -9.35 -12.03
N ILE A 151 -10.31 -10.22 -11.12
CA ILE A 151 -10.75 -9.84 -9.78
C ILE A 151 -9.98 -10.67 -8.76
N GLY A 152 -9.23 -9.98 -7.88
CA GLY A 152 -8.49 -10.56 -6.77
C GLY A 152 -9.25 -10.57 -5.46
N THR A 153 -8.77 -11.36 -4.50
CA THR A 153 -9.33 -11.49 -3.16
C THR A 153 -8.28 -11.34 -2.05
N ASP A 154 -7.11 -10.80 -2.36
CA ASP A 154 -5.98 -10.70 -1.42
C ASP A 154 -5.01 -9.56 -1.81
N GLU A 155 -5.53 -8.44 -2.36
CA GLU A 155 -4.73 -7.27 -2.71
C GLU A 155 -4.14 -6.64 -1.46
N GLU A 156 -4.95 -6.44 -0.47
CA GLU A 156 -4.67 -5.73 0.78
C GLU A 156 -3.65 -6.44 1.70
N SER A 157 -3.19 -7.62 1.30
CA SER A 157 -2.32 -8.42 2.16
C SER A 157 -1.12 -9.01 1.43
N GLY A 158 -1.32 -10.06 0.63
CA GLY A 158 -0.20 -10.87 0.19
C GLY A 158 -0.17 -11.23 -1.28
N TRP A 159 -1.18 -10.85 -2.05
CA TRP A 159 -1.32 -11.11 -3.50
C TRP A 159 -1.31 -12.59 -3.88
N LYS A 160 -1.60 -13.50 -2.94
CA LYS A 160 -1.68 -14.95 -3.20
C LYS A 160 -2.69 -15.29 -4.30
N CYS A 161 -3.75 -14.46 -4.42
CA CYS A 161 -4.75 -14.58 -5.46
C CYS A 161 -4.15 -14.44 -6.86
N MET A 162 -3.27 -13.46 -7.06
CA MET A 162 -2.61 -13.24 -8.35
C MET A 162 -1.52 -14.27 -8.62
N ASP A 163 -0.73 -14.65 -7.60
CA ASP A 163 0.22 -15.75 -7.71
C ASP A 163 -0.48 -17.04 -8.17
N ARG A 164 -1.65 -17.35 -7.59
CA ARG A 164 -2.44 -18.52 -8.00
C ARG A 164 -3.06 -18.37 -9.38
N TYR A 165 -3.56 -17.20 -9.71
CA TYR A 165 -4.21 -16.91 -10.99
C TYR A 165 -3.26 -17.14 -12.16
N PHE A 166 -2.09 -16.51 -12.13
CA PHE A 166 -1.09 -16.57 -13.21
C PHE A 166 -0.28 -17.88 -13.28
N GLN A 167 -0.56 -18.85 -12.38
CA GLN A 167 -0.06 -20.23 -12.58
C GLN A 167 -0.80 -20.97 -13.69
N THR A 168 -2.04 -20.59 -14.00
CA THR A 168 -2.90 -21.30 -14.96
C THR A 168 -3.47 -20.42 -16.07
N GLU A 169 -3.53 -19.12 -15.83
CA GLU A 169 -4.09 -18.17 -16.79
C GLU A 169 -2.99 -17.37 -17.50
N GLU A 170 -3.24 -17.04 -18.75
CA GLU A 170 -2.34 -16.20 -19.53
C GLU A 170 -2.29 -14.77 -18.98
N MET A 171 -1.08 -14.19 -18.96
CA MET A 171 -0.86 -12.79 -18.64
C MET A 171 -1.41 -11.92 -19.78
N PRO A 172 -2.26 -10.92 -19.52
CA PRO A 172 -2.61 -9.90 -20.49
C PRO A 172 -1.38 -9.16 -21.04
N ASP A 173 -1.46 -8.70 -22.29
CA ASP A 173 -0.35 -8.00 -22.95
C ASP A 173 -0.09 -6.61 -22.38
N PHE A 174 -1.15 -5.96 -21.90
CA PHE A 174 -1.13 -4.65 -21.24
C PHE A 174 -2.42 -4.45 -20.43
N GLY A 175 -2.44 -3.45 -19.55
CA GLY A 175 -3.64 -3.21 -18.76
C GLY A 175 -3.53 -2.15 -17.70
N PHE A 176 -4.57 -2.01 -16.90
CA PHE A 176 -4.58 -1.09 -15.77
C PHE A 176 -5.37 -1.64 -14.58
N SER A 177 -5.06 -1.09 -13.41
CA SER A 177 -5.85 -1.26 -12.19
C SER A 177 -6.61 0.04 -11.88
N PRO A 178 -7.90 0.01 -11.56
CA PRO A 178 -8.68 1.19 -11.19
C PRO A 178 -8.46 1.62 -9.72
N ASP A 179 -7.40 1.18 -9.10
CA ASP A 179 -7.13 1.25 -7.66
C ASP A 179 -5.98 2.21 -7.34
N ALA A 180 -6.16 3.50 -7.63
CA ALA A 180 -5.22 4.58 -7.29
C ALA A 180 -5.82 5.97 -7.61
N GLU A 181 -5.01 6.85 -8.19
CA GLU A 181 -5.35 8.24 -8.52
C GLU A 181 -5.35 8.50 -10.02
N PHE A 182 -6.18 9.44 -10.46
CA PHE A 182 -6.05 10.09 -11.74
C PHE A 182 -5.01 11.22 -11.69
N PRO A 183 -4.36 11.62 -12.82
CA PRO A 183 -4.61 11.14 -14.18
C PRO A 183 -4.06 9.75 -14.51
N ILE A 184 -3.01 9.28 -13.87
CA ILE A 184 -2.41 7.96 -14.05
C ILE A 184 -1.28 7.75 -13.04
N ILE A 185 -1.08 6.53 -12.58
CA ILE A 185 0.16 6.11 -11.91
C ILE A 185 0.88 5.14 -12.85
N ASN A 186 1.85 5.65 -13.57
CA ASN A 186 2.67 4.87 -14.51
C ASN A 186 4.06 4.52 -13.96
N GLY A 187 4.36 4.96 -12.74
CA GLY A 187 5.58 4.65 -12.00
C GLY A 187 5.31 4.22 -10.57
N GLU A 188 5.89 3.11 -10.14
CA GLU A 188 5.81 2.62 -8.76
C GLU A 188 7.21 2.30 -8.27
N LYS A 189 7.60 2.86 -7.11
CA LYS A 189 8.92 2.58 -6.52
C LYS A 189 9.07 1.12 -6.16
N GLY A 190 10.30 0.66 -6.17
CA GLY A 190 10.68 -0.62 -5.59
C GLY A 190 10.50 -0.59 -4.07
N ILE A 191 10.22 -1.74 -3.49
CA ILE A 191 10.04 -1.92 -2.05
C ILE A 191 11.10 -2.91 -1.58
N LEU A 192 11.83 -2.56 -0.53
CA LEU A 192 12.82 -3.42 0.09
C LEU A 192 12.83 -3.19 1.60
N SER A 193 12.73 -4.25 2.39
CA SER A 193 13.04 -4.19 3.81
C SER A 193 14.42 -4.81 4.05
N LEU A 194 15.32 -4.06 4.70
CA LEU A 194 16.57 -4.57 5.21
C LEU A 194 16.45 -4.81 6.71
N HIS A 195 16.84 -6.00 7.13
CA HIS A 195 16.87 -6.43 8.53
C HIS A 195 18.31 -6.35 9.02
N PHE A 196 18.54 -5.52 10.02
CA PHE A 196 19.81 -5.33 10.70
C PHE A 196 19.73 -6.05 12.04
N GLU A 197 20.65 -6.98 12.30
CA GLU A 197 20.58 -7.86 13.46
C GLU A 197 21.89 -7.82 14.26
N LEU A 198 21.75 -7.77 15.58
CA LEU A 198 22.79 -7.94 16.57
C LEU A 198 22.58 -9.25 17.33
N ALA A 199 23.64 -9.99 17.56
CA ALA A 199 23.57 -11.19 18.40
C ALA A 199 23.20 -10.85 19.86
N ALA A 200 22.66 -11.83 20.56
CA ALA A 200 22.49 -11.75 22.02
C ALA A 200 23.82 -11.46 22.72
N GLY A 201 23.77 -10.71 23.81
CA GLY A 201 24.93 -10.36 24.59
C GLY A 201 24.54 -9.74 25.92
N GLU A 202 25.35 -9.96 26.94
CA GLU A 202 25.07 -9.43 28.27
C GLU A 202 25.07 -7.90 28.27
N SER A 203 24.10 -7.32 28.96
CA SER A 203 24.05 -5.89 29.27
C SER A 203 24.80 -5.63 30.56
N THR A 204 26.06 -5.20 30.44
CA THR A 204 26.97 -4.96 31.55
C THR A 204 27.26 -3.47 31.72
N GLY A 205 27.80 -3.07 32.87
CA GLY A 205 28.13 -1.67 33.13
C GLY A 205 27.11 -0.98 34.04
N GLU A 206 27.33 0.30 34.26
CA GLU A 206 26.48 1.13 35.12
C GLU A 206 25.15 1.47 34.45
N PHE A 207 25.16 1.64 33.11
CA PHE A 207 23.98 1.82 32.30
C PHE A 207 23.63 0.51 31.57
N GLN A 208 22.46 -0.05 31.82
CA GLN A 208 22.04 -1.32 31.22
C GLN A 208 20.69 -1.15 30.50
N LEU A 209 20.67 -1.43 29.21
CA LEU A 209 19.42 -1.53 28.44
C LEU A 209 18.84 -2.93 28.64
N LYS A 210 17.65 -3.01 29.26
CA LYS A 210 16.94 -4.27 29.53
C LYS A 210 15.98 -4.62 28.44
N ASN A 211 15.30 -3.62 27.88
CA ASN A 211 14.34 -3.78 26.83
C ASN A 211 14.28 -2.51 25.99
N PHE A 212 14.07 -2.67 24.70
CA PHE A 212 13.71 -1.61 23.78
C PHE A 212 12.69 -2.18 22.76
N ASN A 213 11.56 -1.52 22.61
CA ASN A 213 10.52 -1.97 21.69
C ASN A 213 9.82 -0.79 21.02
N ALA A 214 9.81 -0.77 19.68
CA ALA A 214 9.14 0.24 18.89
C ALA A 214 8.75 -0.29 17.51
N GLY A 215 7.61 0.19 17.01
CA GLY A 215 7.10 -0.12 15.70
C GLY A 215 6.19 -1.34 15.65
N LEU A 216 5.14 -1.22 14.86
CA LEU A 216 4.13 -2.27 14.65
C LEU A 216 4.31 -2.98 13.30
N ARG A 217 4.71 -2.23 12.27
CA ARG A 217 4.91 -2.71 10.91
C ARG A 217 6.11 -2.02 10.27
N GLU A 218 6.80 -2.72 9.38
CA GLU A 218 7.99 -2.22 8.67
C GLU A 218 7.69 -0.98 7.81
N ASN A 219 6.49 -0.92 7.25
CA ASN A 219 6.03 0.16 6.38
C ASN A 219 5.28 1.31 7.10
N MET A 220 5.51 1.45 8.41
CA MET A 220 4.97 2.54 9.23
C MET A 220 6.07 3.22 10.01
N VAL A 221 5.99 4.54 10.18
CA VAL A 221 6.83 5.28 11.12
C VAL A 221 6.37 4.93 12.54
N PRO A 222 7.27 4.45 13.44
CA PRO A 222 6.94 4.17 14.82
C PRO A 222 6.42 5.40 15.55
N GLN A 223 5.14 5.36 15.95
CA GLN A 223 4.55 6.40 16.79
C GLN A 223 4.95 6.21 18.24
N ASP A 224 5.01 4.97 18.70
CA ASP A 224 5.27 4.63 20.09
C ASP A 224 6.62 3.93 20.22
N ALA A 225 7.38 4.28 21.26
CA ALA A 225 8.62 3.63 21.61
C ALA A 225 8.71 3.48 23.13
N HIS A 226 9.19 2.31 23.56
CA HIS A 226 9.32 1.91 24.95
C HIS A 226 10.75 1.44 25.24
N ALA A 227 11.31 1.84 26.38
CA ALA A 227 12.58 1.28 26.86
C ALA A 227 12.59 1.11 28.38
N GLU A 228 13.28 0.04 28.82
CA GLU A 228 13.59 -0.24 30.22
C GLU A 228 15.08 -0.19 30.43
N VAL A 229 15.54 0.63 31.36
CA VAL A 229 16.97 0.81 31.65
C VAL A 229 17.28 0.75 33.15
N VAL A 230 18.45 0.24 33.50
CA VAL A 230 19.02 0.40 34.82
C VAL A 230 20.13 1.45 34.74
N VAL A 231 20.12 2.44 35.62
CA VAL A 231 21.02 3.58 35.61
C VAL A 231 21.50 3.89 37.03
N PRO A 232 22.69 4.52 37.22
CA PRO A 232 23.25 4.80 38.56
C PRO A 232 22.40 5.77 39.38
N ASN A 233 21.81 6.77 38.74
CA ASN A 233 20.98 7.81 39.39
C ASN A 233 19.68 8.03 38.61
N SER A 234 18.64 7.31 39.00
CA SER A 234 17.34 7.36 38.32
C SER A 234 16.71 8.75 38.36
N SER A 235 16.86 9.52 39.43
CA SER A 235 16.26 10.85 39.55
C SER A 235 16.88 11.88 38.58
N GLU A 236 18.21 11.86 38.47
CA GLU A 236 18.93 12.72 37.52
C GLU A 236 18.65 12.32 36.08
N PHE A 237 18.61 11.01 35.82
CA PHE A 237 18.29 10.49 34.48
C PHE A 237 16.89 10.83 34.02
N VAL A 238 15.87 10.74 34.90
CA VAL A 238 14.49 11.14 34.59
C VAL A 238 14.42 12.65 34.35
N ALA A 239 15.08 13.48 35.15
CA ALA A 239 15.10 14.93 34.91
C ALA A 239 15.77 15.31 33.58
N ALA A 240 16.81 14.59 33.18
CA ALA A 240 17.45 14.77 31.88
C ALA A 240 16.53 14.32 30.72
N PHE A 241 15.77 13.24 30.92
CA PHE A 241 14.77 12.79 29.95
C PHE A 241 13.66 13.81 29.77
N ASP A 242 13.10 14.34 30.86
CA ASP A 242 12.04 15.38 30.80
C ASP A 242 12.56 16.62 30.07
N ALA A 243 13.79 17.04 30.32
CA ALA A 243 14.41 18.16 29.61
C ALA A 243 14.58 17.85 28.09
N TYR A 244 15.01 16.64 27.75
CA TYR A 244 15.13 16.20 26.35
C TYR A 244 13.77 16.20 25.62
N ILE A 245 12.72 15.68 26.26
CA ILE A 245 11.36 15.69 25.70
C ILE A 245 10.88 17.12 25.46
N ALA A 246 11.14 18.04 26.39
CA ALA A 246 10.73 19.45 26.25
C ALA A 246 11.40 20.19 25.07
N GLU A 247 12.56 19.71 24.60
CA GLU A 247 13.33 20.31 23.50
C GLU A 247 13.07 19.63 22.14
N ASN A 248 12.32 18.52 22.10
CA ASN A 248 12.14 17.72 20.91
C ASN A 248 10.64 17.61 20.53
N PRO A 249 10.31 17.33 19.25
CA PRO A 249 8.93 17.26 18.76
C PRO A 249 8.24 15.91 19.09
N VAL A 250 8.48 15.39 20.28
CA VAL A 250 7.91 14.15 20.82
C VAL A 250 7.32 14.37 22.20
N GLU A 251 6.36 13.57 22.57
CA GLU A 251 5.88 13.48 23.95
C GLU A 251 6.55 12.30 24.65
N GLY A 252 6.68 12.33 25.97
CA GLY A 252 7.27 11.22 26.69
C GLY A 252 6.93 11.22 28.17
N THR A 253 7.03 10.05 28.77
CA THR A 253 6.87 9.83 30.21
C THR A 253 7.97 8.93 30.74
N ALA A 254 8.40 9.19 31.97
CA ALA A 254 9.34 8.34 32.67
C ALA A 254 8.77 7.90 34.02
N SER A 255 9.01 6.66 34.41
CA SER A 255 8.67 6.12 35.73
C SER A 255 9.81 5.24 36.27
N VAL A 256 9.86 5.09 37.59
CA VAL A 256 10.89 4.25 38.25
C VAL A 256 10.18 3.15 39.02
N ASN A 257 10.45 1.92 38.66
CA ASN A 257 9.90 0.72 39.30
C ASN A 257 11.03 -0.24 39.72
N GLU A 258 11.16 -0.47 41.00
CA GLU A 258 12.18 -1.42 41.58
C GLU A 258 13.61 -1.20 41.05
N GLY A 259 13.99 0.07 40.80
CA GLY A 259 15.34 0.43 40.33
C GLY A 259 15.48 0.40 38.79
N VAL A 260 14.43 0.04 38.05
CA VAL A 260 14.36 0.14 36.61
C VAL A 260 13.65 1.42 36.21
N VAL A 261 14.25 2.19 35.33
CA VAL A 261 13.61 3.36 34.73
C VAL A 261 12.91 2.89 33.45
N VAL A 262 11.62 3.17 33.37
CA VAL A 262 10.77 2.91 32.21
C VAL A 262 10.54 4.23 31.48
N LEU A 263 10.83 4.25 30.19
CA LEU A 263 10.68 5.39 29.29
C LEU A 263 9.68 5.04 28.19
N ASP A 264 8.70 5.88 28.02
CA ASP A 264 7.75 5.82 26.90
C ASP A 264 7.83 7.12 26.11
N VAL A 265 7.94 7.03 24.80
CA VAL A 265 7.99 8.18 23.88
C VAL A 265 6.90 8.03 22.82
N VAL A 266 6.19 9.13 22.55
CA VAL A 266 5.15 9.23 21.53
C VAL A 266 5.55 10.28 20.50
N GLY A 267 5.61 9.85 19.25
CA GLY A 267 5.84 10.67 18.09
C GLY A 267 4.59 10.78 17.21
N LYS A 268 4.77 10.66 15.89
CA LYS A 268 3.67 10.73 14.92
C LYS A 268 3.84 9.65 13.87
N SER A 269 2.82 8.81 13.69
CA SER A 269 2.80 7.82 12.63
C SER A 269 2.69 8.48 11.25
N ALA A 270 3.27 7.82 10.26
CA ALA A 270 3.11 8.10 8.84
C ALA A 270 3.36 6.82 8.04
N HIS A 271 2.92 6.80 6.78
CA HIS A 271 3.25 5.68 5.89
C HIS A 271 4.76 5.64 5.59
N GLY A 272 5.36 4.45 5.51
CA GLY A 272 6.79 4.28 5.29
C GLY A 272 7.32 4.78 3.95
N SER A 273 6.44 5.08 2.99
CA SER A 273 6.82 5.75 1.72
C SER A 273 7.04 7.25 1.87
N THR A 274 6.49 7.85 2.93
CA THR A 274 6.61 9.28 3.23
C THR A 274 7.07 9.49 4.68
N PRO A 275 8.24 8.93 5.08
CA PRO A 275 8.67 8.92 6.48
C PRO A 275 8.89 10.32 7.05
N HIS A 276 9.18 11.30 6.21
CA HIS A 276 9.35 12.71 6.60
C HIS A 276 8.05 13.39 7.09
N ALA A 277 6.89 12.81 6.81
CA ALA A 277 5.60 13.29 7.32
C ALA A 277 5.31 12.83 8.75
N GLY A 278 6.09 11.87 9.25
CA GLY A 278 6.00 11.33 10.61
C GLY A 278 7.08 11.87 11.56
N ILE A 279 7.00 11.45 12.83
CA ILE A 279 8.01 11.68 13.87
C ILE A 279 8.31 10.32 14.50
N ASN A 280 9.48 9.78 14.24
CA ASN A 280 9.87 8.43 14.64
C ASN A 280 10.28 8.36 16.12
N ALA A 281 9.35 7.98 17.00
CA ALA A 281 9.57 7.88 18.43
C ALA A 281 10.78 7.00 18.80
N ALA A 282 11.00 5.91 18.05
CA ALA A 282 12.09 4.97 18.31
C ALA A 282 13.47 5.62 18.18
N THR A 283 13.69 6.40 17.12
CA THR A 283 14.99 7.03 16.89
C THR A 283 15.23 8.20 17.84
N TYR A 284 14.17 8.93 18.26
CA TYR A 284 14.29 9.95 19.32
C TYR A 284 14.67 9.32 20.67
N LEU A 285 14.00 8.22 21.07
CA LEU A 285 14.34 7.51 22.30
C LEU A 285 15.76 6.96 22.26
N ALA A 286 16.17 6.35 21.14
CA ALA A 286 17.53 5.84 20.98
C ALA A 286 18.58 6.98 21.04
N THR A 287 18.28 8.15 20.48
CA THR A 287 19.16 9.33 20.52
C THR A 287 19.33 9.86 21.95
N PHE A 288 18.27 9.89 22.75
CA PHE A 288 18.39 10.21 24.17
C PHE A 288 19.29 9.21 24.89
N LEU A 289 19.02 7.91 24.73
CA LEU A 289 19.77 6.86 25.42
C LEU A 289 21.25 6.82 24.97
N ASN A 290 21.55 7.11 23.71
CA ASN A 290 22.91 7.13 23.18
C ASN A 290 23.83 8.22 23.78
N GLN A 291 23.27 9.15 24.56
CA GLN A 291 24.06 10.15 25.31
C GLN A 291 24.77 9.53 26.55
N TYR A 292 24.45 8.29 26.90
CA TYR A 292 24.97 7.61 28.09
C TYR A 292 25.89 6.44 27.74
N GLU A 293 26.76 6.06 28.65
CA GLU A 293 27.80 5.05 28.44
C GLU A 293 27.26 3.61 28.60
N PHE A 294 26.34 3.22 27.68
CA PHE A 294 25.97 1.82 27.53
C PHE A 294 27.16 0.99 26.99
N ALA A 295 27.16 -0.30 27.25
CA ALA A 295 28.23 -1.21 26.85
C ALA A 295 27.71 -2.33 25.93
N GLY A 296 28.65 -2.99 25.23
CA GLY A 296 28.37 -4.17 24.41
C GLY A 296 27.35 -3.95 23.31
N GLN A 297 26.41 -4.89 23.13
CA GLN A 297 25.41 -4.87 22.06
C GLN A 297 24.40 -3.74 22.23
N ALA A 298 24.08 -3.35 23.47
CA ALA A 298 23.21 -2.19 23.72
C ALA A 298 23.80 -0.90 23.16
N LYS A 299 25.12 -0.67 23.34
CA LYS A 299 25.81 0.46 22.72
C LYS A 299 25.69 0.43 21.21
N ASN A 300 26.00 -0.71 20.59
CA ASN A 300 25.96 -0.86 19.15
C ASN A 300 24.55 -0.59 18.57
N PHE A 301 23.51 -1.11 19.24
CA PHE A 301 22.11 -0.89 18.88
C PHE A 301 21.73 0.58 18.96
N LEU A 302 21.99 1.22 20.12
CA LEU A 302 21.63 2.62 20.35
C LEU A 302 22.41 3.57 19.42
N SER A 303 23.71 3.33 19.24
CA SER A 303 24.54 4.15 18.36
C SER A 303 24.11 4.02 16.91
N PHE A 304 23.80 2.82 16.40
CA PHE A 304 23.31 2.68 15.04
C PHE A 304 21.95 3.38 14.84
N ALA A 305 21.01 3.23 15.78
CA ALA A 305 19.72 3.88 15.72
C ALA A 305 19.82 5.42 15.78
N ALA A 306 20.69 5.95 16.64
CA ALA A 306 20.88 7.38 16.85
C ALA A 306 21.72 8.05 15.74
N ASP A 307 22.87 7.46 15.42
CA ASP A 307 23.85 8.09 14.53
C ASP A 307 23.49 7.91 13.07
N VAL A 308 22.88 6.74 12.72
CA VAL A 308 22.61 6.36 11.33
C VAL A 308 21.16 6.54 10.94
N LEU A 309 20.22 6.14 11.80
CA LEU A 309 18.80 6.13 11.40
C LEU A 309 18.01 7.39 11.83
N HIS A 310 18.47 8.10 12.87
CA HIS A 310 17.76 9.27 13.36
C HIS A 310 17.80 10.41 12.34
N LEU A 311 16.62 10.90 11.95
CA LEU A 311 16.39 11.97 10.96
C LEU A 311 16.96 11.67 9.56
N ASP A 312 17.21 10.39 9.24
CA ASP A 312 17.69 9.96 7.94
C ASP A 312 16.56 9.28 7.15
N THR A 313 15.72 10.07 6.52
CA THR A 313 14.55 9.60 5.76
C THR A 313 14.82 9.34 4.28
N ASP A 314 16.04 9.60 3.82
CA ASP A 314 16.52 9.38 2.45
C ASP A 314 17.67 8.37 2.34
N GLY A 315 18.16 7.85 3.48
CA GLY A 315 19.23 6.86 3.55
C GLY A 315 20.62 7.42 3.28
N ALA A 316 20.83 8.73 3.44
CA ALA A 316 22.13 9.36 3.22
C ALA A 316 23.21 8.81 4.15
N LYS A 317 22.88 8.61 5.43
CA LYS A 317 23.81 8.07 6.44
C LYS A 317 24.11 6.58 6.24
N LEU A 318 23.21 5.85 5.58
CA LEU A 318 23.42 4.47 5.12
C LEU A 318 24.20 4.39 3.80
N ASN A 319 24.53 5.54 3.20
CA ASN A 319 25.18 5.66 1.89
C ASN A 319 24.34 5.05 0.75
N VAL A 320 23.02 5.09 0.87
CA VAL A 320 22.06 4.54 -0.11
C VAL A 320 21.19 5.59 -0.79
N ALA A 321 21.32 6.87 -0.40
CA ALA A 321 20.57 7.96 -1.01
C ALA A 321 20.73 7.92 -2.53
N PHE A 322 19.62 8.01 -3.22
CA PHE A 322 19.55 7.97 -4.68
C PHE A 322 18.28 8.67 -5.17
N GLU A 323 18.38 9.35 -6.31
CA GLU A 323 17.27 10.05 -6.93
C GLU A 323 17.21 9.74 -8.42
N ASP A 324 16.00 9.45 -8.91
CA ASP A 324 15.68 9.33 -10.35
C ASP A 324 14.90 10.57 -10.80
N SER A 325 15.15 11.03 -12.00
CA SER A 325 14.52 12.27 -12.53
C SER A 325 13.00 12.15 -12.70
N VAL A 326 12.45 10.93 -12.77
CA VAL A 326 11.02 10.66 -12.93
C VAL A 326 10.39 10.26 -11.61
N MET A 327 10.99 9.29 -10.90
CA MET A 327 10.43 8.73 -9.67
C MET A 327 10.86 9.44 -8.38
N GLY A 328 11.72 10.47 -8.51
CA GLY A 328 12.19 11.22 -7.35
C GLY A 328 13.13 10.44 -6.42
N PRO A 329 13.31 10.89 -5.18
CA PRO A 329 14.29 10.34 -4.25
C PRO A 329 13.86 8.99 -3.64
N LEU A 330 14.86 8.19 -3.27
CA LEU A 330 14.69 7.07 -2.37
C LEU A 330 14.18 7.57 -1.01
N THR A 331 13.35 6.77 -0.34
CA THR A 331 12.98 7.00 1.07
C THR A 331 13.35 5.81 1.94
N ALA A 332 13.71 6.08 3.20
CA ALA A 332 14.13 5.11 4.20
C ALA A 332 13.31 5.29 5.50
N ASN A 333 12.59 4.28 5.90
CA ASN A 333 11.80 4.26 7.13
C ASN A 333 12.34 3.22 8.12
N ALA A 334 12.86 3.65 9.26
CA ALA A 334 13.18 2.77 10.38
C ALA A 334 11.89 2.37 11.09
N GLY A 335 11.27 1.26 10.63
CA GLY A 335 9.90 0.89 11.00
C GLY A 335 9.78 0.00 12.23
N ILE A 336 10.80 -0.81 12.55
CA ILE A 336 10.82 -1.70 13.73
C ILE A 336 12.20 -1.63 14.39
N LEU A 337 12.23 -1.39 15.68
CA LEU A 337 13.44 -1.41 16.50
C LEU A 337 13.15 -2.18 17.80
N THR A 338 13.84 -3.29 18.01
CA THR A 338 13.70 -4.11 19.21
C THR A 338 15.07 -4.54 19.72
N PHE A 339 15.22 -4.58 21.05
CA PHE A 339 16.41 -5.07 21.70
C PHE A 339 16.08 -5.70 23.06
N ALA A 340 16.68 -6.84 23.35
CA ALA A 340 16.79 -7.40 24.69
C ALA A 340 18.12 -8.16 24.78
N PRO A 341 18.86 -8.12 25.92
CA PRO A 341 20.18 -8.75 26.04
C PRO A 341 20.20 -10.23 25.66
N GLU A 342 19.19 -10.98 26.05
CA GLU A 342 19.09 -12.43 25.83
C GLU A 342 18.68 -12.80 24.38
N VAL A 343 18.10 -11.86 23.63
CA VAL A 343 17.65 -12.09 22.24
C VAL A 343 18.57 -11.41 21.23
N GLY A 344 19.15 -10.28 21.61
CA GLY A 344 19.90 -9.40 20.74
C GLY A 344 19.07 -8.21 20.23
N GLY A 345 19.56 -7.54 19.19
CA GLY A 345 18.90 -6.39 18.59
C GLY A 345 18.41 -6.67 17.17
N LYS A 346 17.25 -6.11 16.83
CA LYS A 346 16.71 -6.12 15.47
C LYS A 346 16.24 -4.72 15.11
N LEU A 347 16.72 -4.23 13.97
CA LEU A 347 16.23 -2.99 13.37
C LEU A 347 15.80 -3.29 11.92
N VAL A 348 14.66 -2.81 11.52
CA VAL A 348 14.16 -3.00 10.15
C VAL A 348 13.96 -1.65 9.51
N VAL A 349 14.62 -1.47 8.36
CA VAL A 349 14.47 -0.26 7.54
C VAL A 349 13.77 -0.64 6.24
N ASN A 350 12.60 -0.03 6.00
CA ASN A 350 11.83 -0.19 4.77
C ASN A 350 12.19 0.93 3.80
N PHE A 351 12.66 0.54 2.62
CA PHE A 351 13.04 1.45 1.54
C PHE A 351 11.99 1.47 0.46
N ARG A 352 11.73 2.68 -0.07
CA ARG A 352 11.06 2.88 -1.35
C ARG A 352 12.07 3.49 -2.30
N TYR A 353 12.51 2.71 -3.29
CA TYR A 353 13.62 3.10 -4.15
C TYR A 353 13.20 3.24 -5.62
N PRO A 354 13.70 4.27 -6.31
CA PRO A 354 13.37 4.48 -7.71
C PRO A 354 14.17 3.53 -8.62
N ARG A 355 13.87 3.54 -9.91
CA ARG A 355 14.69 2.86 -10.92
C ARG A 355 16.11 3.46 -10.98
N GLY A 356 17.07 2.67 -11.46
CA GLY A 356 18.48 3.08 -11.56
C GLY A 356 19.36 2.60 -10.39
N ILE A 357 18.74 2.08 -9.32
CA ILE A 357 19.42 1.39 -8.22
C ILE A 357 18.68 0.08 -7.94
N ASP A 358 19.37 -0.93 -7.44
CA ASP A 358 18.78 -2.24 -7.15
C ASP A 358 18.93 -2.64 -5.67
N ALA A 359 18.12 -3.62 -5.25
CA ALA A 359 18.07 -4.11 -3.88
C ALA A 359 19.43 -4.65 -3.39
N LYS A 360 20.22 -5.29 -4.26
CA LYS A 360 21.54 -5.82 -3.91
C LYS A 360 22.54 -4.71 -3.63
N THR A 361 22.51 -3.66 -4.44
CA THR A 361 23.34 -2.47 -4.24
C THR A 361 23.00 -1.78 -2.93
N LEU A 362 21.69 -1.60 -2.63
CA LEU A 362 21.23 -1.05 -1.36
C LEU A 362 21.71 -1.87 -0.17
N GLN A 363 21.53 -3.19 -0.21
CA GLN A 363 21.98 -4.10 0.84
C GLN A 363 23.51 -4.03 1.03
N THR A 364 24.28 -4.02 -0.06
CA THR A 364 25.75 -3.98 0.01
C THR A 364 26.24 -2.70 0.67
N LYS A 365 25.70 -1.56 0.28
CA LYS A 365 26.05 -0.25 0.85
C LYS A 365 25.65 -0.14 2.32
N ALA A 366 24.42 -0.55 2.66
CA ALA A 366 23.93 -0.57 4.03
C ALA A 366 24.77 -1.49 4.94
N ASN A 367 25.16 -2.67 4.45
CA ASN A 367 26.02 -3.58 5.17
C ASN A 367 27.41 -2.99 5.45
N ALA A 368 27.99 -2.23 4.52
CA ALA A 368 29.28 -1.58 4.72
C ALA A 368 29.25 -0.56 5.86
N VAL A 369 28.12 0.13 6.06
CA VAL A 369 27.94 1.07 7.18
C VAL A 369 27.66 0.32 8.48
N SER A 370 26.68 -0.58 8.49
CA SER A 370 26.18 -1.25 9.70
C SER A 370 27.21 -2.22 10.32
N SER A 371 28.12 -2.77 9.51
CA SER A 371 29.21 -3.61 10.02
C SER A 371 30.14 -2.89 10.99
N ASN A 372 30.26 -1.55 10.91
CA ASN A 372 31.03 -0.75 11.86
C ASN A 372 30.39 -0.74 13.27
N TYR A 373 29.11 -1.09 13.35
CA TYR A 373 28.34 -1.21 14.59
C TYR A 373 28.10 -2.69 14.98
N GLY A 374 28.76 -3.61 14.30
CA GLY A 374 28.64 -5.04 14.57
C GLY A 374 27.32 -5.69 14.13
N LEU A 375 26.53 -5.02 13.28
CA LEU A 375 25.29 -5.58 12.75
C LEU A 375 25.53 -6.40 11.47
N THR A 376 24.72 -7.43 11.32
CA THR A 376 24.58 -8.19 10.06
C THR A 376 23.31 -7.75 9.33
N VAL A 377 23.33 -7.79 7.99
CA VAL A 377 22.21 -7.33 7.17
C VAL A 377 21.67 -8.44 6.29
N SER A 378 20.38 -8.69 6.39
CA SER A 378 19.64 -9.57 5.47
C SER A 378 18.53 -8.80 4.76
N ALA A 379 18.21 -9.24 3.54
CA ALA A 379 17.09 -8.67 2.79
C ALA A 379 15.82 -9.49 3.03
N GLY A 380 14.72 -8.81 3.30
CA GLY A 380 13.38 -9.35 3.29
C GLY A 380 12.80 -9.45 1.87
N LYS A 381 11.48 -9.51 1.76
CA LYS A 381 10.80 -9.44 0.46
C LYS A 381 11.16 -8.14 -0.25
N SER A 382 11.41 -8.20 -1.54
CA SER A 382 11.66 -7.04 -2.37
C SER A 382 10.76 -7.06 -3.62
N GLN A 383 10.34 -5.87 -4.02
CA GLN A 383 9.71 -5.64 -5.31
C GLN A 383 10.58 -4.65 -6.07
N VAL A 384 10.83 -4.93 -7.35
CA VAL A 384 11.60 -4.03 -8.20
C VAL A 384 10.77 -2.79 -8.57
N PRO A 385 11.38 -1.63 -8.89
CA PRO A 385 10.65 -0.51 -9.45
C PRO A 385 9.91 -0.92 -10.73
N HIS A 386 8.70 -0.39 -10.90
CA HIS A 386 7.90 -0.58 -12.10
C HIS A 386 7.68 0.78 -12.79
N TYR A 387 7.77 0.80 -14.12
CA TYR A 387 7.55 2.03 -14.89
C TYR A 387 7.17 1.74 -16.33
N VAL A 388 6.11 2.37 -16.79
CA VAL A 388 5.69 2.36 -18.19
C VAL A 388 5.86 3.77 -18.76
N SER A 389 6.61 3.88 -19.85
CA SER A 389 6.92 5.17 -20.49
C SER A 389 5.63 5.93 -20.91
N PRO A 390 5.61 7.26 -20.82
CA PRO A 390 4.50 8.07 -21.38
C PRO A 390 4.38 7.96 -22.91
N GLU A 391 5.43 7.46 -23.60
CA GLU A 391 5.40 7.18 -25.04
C GLU A 391 4.72 5.83 -25.35
N ASP A 392 4.48 4.97 -24.35
CA ASP A 392 3.72 3.73 -24.56
C ASP A 392 2.26 4.07 -24.96
N PRO A 393 1.71 3.42 -26.00
CA PRO A 393 0.35 3.66 -26.42
C PRO A 393 -0.71 3.52 -25.32
N LEU A 394 -0.49 2.66 -24.33
CA LEU A 394 -1.34 2.55 -23.15
C LEU A 394 -1.39 3.88 -22.39
N VAL A 395 -0.24 4.37 -21.95
CA VAL A 395 -0.12 5.59 -21.13
C VAL A 395 -0.62 6.81 -21.92
N ALA A 396 -0.19 6.95 -23.19
CA ALA A 396 -0.59 8.05 -24.05
C ALA A 396 -2.12 8.10 -24.22
N THR A 397 -2.76 6.95 -24.47
CA THR A 397 -4.22 6.86 -24.62
C THR A 397 -4.96 7.20 -23.33
N LEU A 398 -4.51 6.67 -22.19
CA LEU A 398 -5.15 6.93 -20.89
C LEU A 398 -5.08 8.41 -20.51
N LEU A 399 -3.93 9.05 -20.71
CA LEU A 399 -3.74 10.48 -20.46
C LEU A 399 -4.61 11.34 -21.40
N GLU A 400 -4.68 11.00 -22.68
CA GLU A 400 -5.54 11.70 -23.65
C GLU A 400 -7.02 11.62 -23.28
N VAL A 401 -7.50 10.43 -22.92
CA VAL A 401 -8.89 10.22 -22.49
C VAL A 401 -9.18 11.01 -21.22
N TYR A 402 -8.30 10.96 -20.23
CA TYR A 402 -8.47 11.73 -19.00
C TYR A 402 -8.60 13.23 -19.27
N ALA A 403 -7.66 13.80 -20.03
CA ALA A 403 -7.69 15.23 -20.39
C ALA A 403 -8.97 15.61 -21.14
N LYS A 404 -9.41 14.76 -22.08
CA LYS A 404 -10.63 14.98 -22.86
C LYS A 404 -11.91 14.94 -22.02
N GLN A 405 -12.02 13.97 -21.11
CA GLN A 405 -13.22 13.76 -20.29
C GLN A 405 -13.35 14.78 -19.15
N THR A 406 -12.21 15.22 -18.58
CA THR A 406 -12.19 16.10 -17.42
C THR A 406 -11.91 17.55 -17.75
N GLY A 407 -11.19 17.84 -18.84
CA GLY A 407 -10.63 19.16 -19.13
C GLY A 407 -9.47 19.55 -18.24
N LEU A 408 -8.98 18.64 -17.38
CA LEU A 408 -7.86 18.85 -16.47
C LEU A 408 -6.53 18.49 -17.15
N PRO A 409 -5.40 19.05 -16.69
CA PRO A 409 -4.07 18.66 -17.17
C PRO A 409 -3.80 17.18 -16.90
N ALA A 410 -3.36 16.47 -17.94
CA ALA A 410 -2.91 15.09 -17.83
C ALA A 410 -1.37 15.05 -17.75
N HIS A 411 -0.84 14.30 -16.80
CA HIS A 411 0.60 14.14 -16.60
C HIS A 411 0.86 12.79 -15.94
N GLU A 412 2.08 12.29 -16.09
CA GLU A 412 2.52 11.08 -15.42
C GLU A 412 2.73 11.32 -13.91
N GLN A 413 2.48 10.27 -13.14
CA GLN A 413 2.68 10.26 -11.69
C GLN A 413 3.36 8.97 -11.25
N TYR A 414 3.99 9.03 -10.09
CA TYR A 414 4.58 7.87 -9.43
C TYR A 414 4.18 7.80 -7.96
N ILE A 415 4.13 6.59 -7.42
CA ILE A 415 3.86 6.36 -6.00
C ILE A 415 4.97 5.55 -5.33
N GLY A 416 5.06 5.71 -4.01
CA GLY A 416 5.94 4.89 -3.17
C GLY A 416 5.32 3.57 -2.75
N GLY A 417 4.05 3.33 -3.08
CA GLY A 417 3.34 2.08 -2.88
C GLY A 417 3.44 1.13 -4.06
N GLY A 418 2.64 0.08 -4.04
CA GLY A 418 2.46 -0.82 -5.16
C GLY A 418 0.98 -1.14 -5.29
N THR A 419 0.48 -1.14 -6.51
CA THR A 419 -0.87 -1.55 -6.87
C THR A 419 -0.83 -2.78 -7.77
N TYR A 420 -1.96 -3.36 -8.06
CA TYR A 420 -2.05 -4.42 -9.08
C TYR A 420 -1.58 -3.97 -10.46
N GLY A 421 -1.50 -2.66 -10.74
CA GLY A 421 -1.00 -2.14 -12.01
C GLY A 421 0.38 -2.65 -12.39
N ARG A 422 1.25 -2.87 -11.41
CA ARG A 422 2.61 -3.39 -11.63
C ARG A 422 2.72 -4.89 -11.96
N ILE A 423 1.61 -5.62 -11.89
CA ILE A 423 1.60 -7.05 -12.20
C ILE A 423 1.83 -7.29 -13.69
N PHE A 424 1.28 -6.43 -14.55
CA PHE A 424 1.53 -6.48 -15.97
C PHE A 424 2.86 -5.77 -16.32
N GLU A 425 3.63 -6.30 -17.25
CA GLU A 425 4.84 -5.64 -17.73
C GLU A 425 4.52 -4.23 -18.28
N ARG A 426 3.43 -4.11 -19.04
CA ARG A 426 2.85 -2.86 -19.52
C ARG A 426 1.56 -2.58 -18.76
N GLY A 427 1.68 -2.35 -17.46
CA GLY A 427 0.55 -2.09 -16.57
C GLY A 427 0.71 -0.79 -15.81
N VAL A 428 -0.39 -0.15 -15.51
CA VAL A 428 -0.46 1.12 -14.77
C VAL A 428 -1.63 1.09 -13.79
N ALA A 429 -1.67 2.01 -12.83
CA ALA A 429 -2.91 2.29 -12.12
C ALA A 429 -3.56 3.54 -12.70
N TYR A 430 -4.91 3.55 -12.78
CA TYR A 430 -5.68 4.56 -13.49
C TYR A 430 -6.99 4.87 -12.77
N GLY A 431 -6.97 5.86 -11.88
CA GLY A 431 -8.11 6.26 -11.04
C GLY A 431 -8.35 5.27 -9.89
N ALA A 432 -9.42 5.43 -9.02
CA ALA A 432 -10.52 6.36 -9.30
C ALA A 432 -10.50 7.67 -8.49
N LEU A 433 -9.49 7.95 -7.68
CA LEU A 433 -9.41 9.23 -6.99
C LEU A 433 -9.01 10.34 -7.96
N PHE A 434 -9.75 11.45 -7.94
CA PHE A 434 -9.41 12.66 -8.69
C PHE A 434 -8.58 13.61 -7.81
N PRO A 435 -7.90 14.61 -8.40
CA PRO A 435 -7.13 15.57 -7.62
C PRO A 435 -7.95 16.38 -6.61
N ASP A 436 -9.26 16.47 -6.82
CA ASP A 436 -10.22 17.13 -5.92
C ASP A 436 -11.00 16.17 -5.02
N SER A 437 -10.75 14.87 -5.11
CA SER A 437 -11.34 13.85 -4.23
C SER A 437 -10.72 13.90 -2.83
N ILE A 438 -11.52 13.54 -1.84
CA ILE A 438 -11.03 13.32 -0.47
C ILE A 438 -10.69 11.84 -0.34
N ASP A 439 -9.42 11.55 -0.09
CA ASP A 439 -8.97 10.19 0.18
C ASP A 439 -9.38 9.77 1.60
N THR A 440 -10.21 8.72 1.66
CA THR A 440 -10.66 8.07 2.90
C THR A 440 -10.38 6.56 2.91
N MET A 441 -9.54 6.08 1.98
CA MET A 441 -9.12 4.69 1.94
C MET A 441 -8.52 4.25 3.27
N HIS A 442 -8.83 3.04 3.71
CA HIS A 442 -8.36 2.45 4.97
C HIS A 442 -8.79 3.16 6.26
N GLN A 443 -9.62 4.21 6.18
CA GLN A 443 -10.10 4.97 7.33
C GLN A 443 -11.53 4.54 7.74
N ALA A 444 -11.93 4.88 8.95
CA ALA A 444 -13.34 4.82 9.33
C ALA A 444 -14.13 5.87 8.53
N ASN A 445 -15.40 5.59 8.27
CA ASN A 445 -16.26 6.41 7.42
C ASN A 445 -15.74 6.58 5.99
N GLU A 446 -15.09 5.55 5.46
CA GLU A 446 -14.72 5.49 4.04
C GLU A 446 -15.94 5.79 3.18
N PHE A 447 -15.73 6.63 2.16
CA PHE A 447 -16.78 6.94 1.20
C PHE A 447 -16.24 7.12 -0.22
N PHE A 448 -17.11 6.93 -1.19
CA PHE A 448 -16.89 7.28 -2.58
C PHE A 448 -17.96 8.27 -3.03
N ALA A 449 -17.55 9.41 -3.60
CA ALA A 449 -18.52 10.40 -4.11
C ALA A 449 -19.25 9.86 -5.34
N LEU A 450 -20.56 10.07 -5.41
CA LEU A 450 -21.37 9.66 -6.58
C LEU A 450 -20.87 10.27 -7.89
N GLU A 451 -20.45 11.54 -7.83
CA GLU A 451 -19.87 12.22 -8.99
C GLU A 451 -18.60 11.50 -9.46
N ASP A 452 -17.71 11.11 -8.52
CA ASP A 452 -16.47 10.41 -8.84
C ASP A 452 -16.72 9.03 -9.43
N LEU A 453 -17.68 8.28 -8.87
CA LEU A 453 -18.08 6.98 -9.40
C LEU A 453 -18.55 7.08 -10.86
N PHE A 454 -19.42 8.04 -11.17
CA PHE A 454 -19.99 8.14 -12.52
C PHE A 454 -19.02 8.74 -13.52
N ARG A 455 -18.21 9.74 -13.13
CA ARG A 455 -17.19 10.29 -14.03
C ARG A 455 -16.06 9.28 -14.30
N SER A 456 -15.70 8.44 -13.30
CA SER A 456 -14.76 7.34 -13.49
C SER A 456 -15.30 6.31 -14.49
N ALA A 457 -16.56 5.88 -14.35
CA ALA A 457 -17.18 4.95 -15.29
C ALA A 457 -17.16 5.46 -16.74
N ALA A 458 -17.39 6.76 -16.96
CA ALA A 458 -17.33 7.37 -18.28
C ALA A 458 -15.88 7.41 -18.84
N ILE A 459 -14.89 7.74 -17.98
CA ILE A 459 -13.48 7.73 -18.37
C ILE A 459 -13.04 6.30 -18.72
N TYR A 460 -13.37 5.31 -17.88
CA TYR A 460 -13.01 3.91 -18.15
C TYR A 460 -13.67 3.39 -19.42
N ALA A 461 -14.92 3.77 -19.71
CA ALA A 461 -15.60 3.34 -20.93
C ALA A 461 -14.89 3.85 -22.19
N GLU A 462 -14.54 5.13 -22.22
CA GLU A 462 -13.78 5.68 -23.35
C GLU A 462 -12.37 5.07 -23.41
N ALA A 463 -11.67 4.97 -22.27
CA ALA A 463 -10.32 4.43 -22.21
C ALA A 463 -10.26 2.97 -22.70
N ILE A 464 -11.12 2.10 -22.16
CA ILE A 464 -11.20 0.71 -22.60
C ILE A 464 -11.52 0.64 -24.10
N TYR A 465 -12.50 1.40 -24.57
CA TYR A 465 -12.87 1.37 -26.00
C TYR A 465 -11.72 1.84 -26.90
N GLU A 466 -11.06 2.96 -26.57
CA GLU A 466 -9.91 3.45 -27.34
C GLU A 466 -8.75 2.45 -27.41
N LEU A 467 -8.54 1.68 -26.33
CA LEU A 467 -7.48 0.68 -26.24
C LEU A 467 -7.79 -0.62 -27.02
N ILE A 468 -9.08 -0.94 -27.24
CA ILE A 468 -9.47 -2.24 -27.83
C ILE A 468 -10.16 -2.16 -29.19
N LYS A 469 -10.49 -0.96 -29.69
CA LYS A 469 -11.11 -0.76 -31.02
C LYS A 469 -10.22 -1.10 -32.20
#